data_571008b1701434e410d394bf744d8322
#
_entry.id   571008b1701434e410d394bf744d8322
#
_cell.length_a   1.000
_cell.length_b   1.000
_cell.length_c   1.000
_cell.angle_alpha   90.00
_cell.angle_beta   90.00
_cell.angle_gamma   90.00
#
_symmetry.space_group_name_H-M   'P 1'
#
loop_
_entity.id
_entity.type
_entity.pdbx_description
1 polymer ?
#
loop_
_entity_poly.entity_id
_entity_poly.type
_entity_poly.pdbx_seq_one_letter_code
_entity_poly.pdbx_strand_id
1 'polypeptide(L)'
;TGGASLAAHSAGADVTHVDAVRQVVSWARENMEASGLDGIRWVVEDALKFVRREVRRGRRYDGIILDPPAYGRGPEGEKWVLEQNIGEMLECCAALLAESGGFLVLNLYSMGLSALLAKSVVNQLFPVPVREQFGELFFADRAKKMLPLGIFYRALYGNVMKM
;
A
#
# COMPACT_ATOMS: atom_id res chain seq x y z
N THR A 1 -7.87 -7.35 6.41
CA THR A 1 -8.91 -8.21 5.82
C THR A 1 -8.59 -8.70 4.40
N GLY A 2 -7.51 -8.23 3.77
CA GLY A 2 -7.02 -8.69 2.47
C GLY A 2 -7.73 -8.13 1.24
N GLY A 3 -8.73 -7.25 1.37
CA GLY A 3 -9.57 -6.81 0.25
C GLY A 3 -8.79 -6.27 -0.96
N ALA A 4 -7.81 -5.41 -0.74
CA ALA A 4 -6.97 -4.88 -1.82
C ALA A 4 -6.15 -5.99 -2.52
N SER A 5 -5.62 -6.95 -1.73
CA SER A 5 -4.86 -8.09 -2.26
C SER A 5 -5.74 -9.03 -3.09
N LEU A 6 -6.96 -9.31 -2.61
CA LEU A 6 -7.93 -10.12 -3.34
C LEU A 6 -8.32 -9.44 -4.66
N ALA A 7 -8.60 -8.13 -4.63
CA ALA A 7 -8.95 -7.36 -5.82
C ALA A 7 -7.81 -7.36 -6.86
N ALA A 8 -6.57 -7.15 -6.43
CA ALA A 8 -5.41 -7.19 -7.31
C ALA A 8 -5.22 -8.59 -7.92
N HIS A 9 -5.35 -9.63 -7.08
CA HIS A 9 -5.19 -11.02 -7.53
C HIS A 9 -6.29 -11.45 -8.51
N SER A 10 -7.54 -11.09 -8.25
CA SER A 10 -8.65 -11.37 -9.17
C SER A 10 -8.51 -10.65 -10.52
N ALA A 11 -7.73 -9.58 -10.58
CA ALA A 11 -7.36 -8.90 -11.82
C ALA A 11 -6.12 -9.50 -12.52
N GLY A 12 -5.60 -10.63 -12.02
CA GLY A 12 -4.51 -11.37 -12.63
C GLY A 12 -3.11 -11.03 -12.10
N ALA A 13 -2.99 -10.26 -11.02
CA ALA A 13 -1.69 -9.96 -10.41
C ALA A 13 -1.16 -11.13 -9.58
N ASP A 14 0.16 -11.35 -9.59
CA ASP A 14 0.86 -12.15 -8.60
C ASP A 14 1.06 -11.31 -7.33
N VAL A 15 0.42 -11.70 -6.24
CA VAL A 15 0.28 -10.85 -5.05
C VAL A 15 1.07 -11.42 -3.87
N THR A 16 1.88 -10.58 -3.25
CA THR A 16 2.43 -10.81 -1.92
C THR A 16 1.75 -9.86 -0.93
N HIS A 17 1.01 -10.42 0.02
CA HIS A 17 0.38 -9.69 1.12
C HIS A 17 1.26 -9.75 2.37
N VAL A 18 1.54 -8.59 2.95
CA VAL A 18 2.36 -8.46 4.17
C VAL A 18 1.55 -7.75 5.24
N ASP A 19 1.40 -8.38 6.40
CA ASP A 19 0.80 -7.77 7.59
C ASP A 19 1.50 -8.33 8.84
N ALA A 20 1.68 -7.48 9.84
CA ALA A 20 2.33 -7.84 11.09
C ALA A 20 1.45 -8.74 11.98
N VAL A 21 0.13 -8.70 11.83
CA VAL A 21 -0.83 -9.36 12.70
C VAL A 21 -1.27 -10.70 12.11
N ARG A 22 -0.77 -11.79 12.69
CA ARG A 22 -1.07 -13.17 12.24
C ARG A 22 -2.58 -13.43 12.07
N GLN A 23 -3.39 -12.97 13.02
CA GLN A 23 -4.84 -13.18 12.97
C GLN A 23 -5.47 -12.49 11.77
N VAL A 24 -5.01 -11.29 11.42
CA VAL A 24 -5.47 -10.54 10.23
C VAL A 24 -5.09 -11.27 8.95
N VAL A 25 -3.88 -11.81 8.87
CA VAL A 25 -3.42 -12.63 7.73
C VAL A 25 -4.26 -13.91 7.60
N SER A 26 -4.56 -14.58 8.72
CA SER A 26 -5.40 -15.77 8.70
C SER A 26 -6.80 -15.45 8.18
N TRP A 27 -7.40 -14.38 8.68
CA TRP A 27 -8.71 -13.91 8.21
C TRP A 27 -8.70 -13.51 6.73
N ALA A 28 -7.65 -12.84 6.27
CA ALA A 28 -7.50 -12.50 4.85
C ALA A 28 -7.41 -13.75 3.96
N ARG A 29 -6.76 -14.82 4.44
CA ARG A 29 -6.72 -16.12 3.75
C ARG A 29 -8.11 -16.77 3.68
N GLU A 30 -8.87 -16.77 4.77
CA GLU A 30 -10.25 -17.26 4.80
C GLU A 30 -11.13 -16.52 3.79
N ASN A 31 -10.97 -15.19 3.70
CA ASN A 31 -11.68 -14.37 2.71
C ASN A 31 -11.28 -14.72 1.28
N MET A 32 -10.00 -15.02 1.03
CA MET A 32 -9.52 -15.50 -0.27
C MET A 32 -10.22 -16.81 -0.67
N GLU A 33 -10.20 -17.79 0.23
CA GLU A 33 -10.84 -19.09 0.03
C GLU A 33 -12.36 -18.95 -0.20
N ALA A 34 -13.05 -18.13 0.62
CA ALA A 34 -14.47 -17.84 0.48
C ALA A 34 -14.82 -17.11 -0.84
N SER A 35 -13.85 -16.44 -1.44
CA SER A 35 -13.98 -15.77 -2.75
C SER A 35 -13.65 -16.70 -3.93
N GLY A 36 -13.32 -17.97 -3.68
CA GLY A 36 -12.93 -18.92 -4.72
C GLY A 36 -11.57 -18.60 -5.36
N LEU A 37 -10.72 -17.87 -4.65
CA LEU A 37 -9.37 -17.51 -5.09
C LEU A 37 -8.32 -18.35 -4.36
N ASP A 38 -7.15 -18.50 -4.97
CA ASP A 38 -5.97 -19.13 -4.40
C ASP A 38 -4.70 -18.43 -4.87
N GLY A 39 -3.50 -18.84 -4.38
CA GLY A 39 -2.23 -18.41 -4.96
C GLY A 39 -1.65 -17.11 -4.40
N ILE A 40 -2.32 -16.40 -3.48
CA ILE A 40 -1.74 -15.23 -2.83
C ILE A 40 -0.65 -15.66 -1.83
N ARG A 41 0.52 -15.03 -1.91
CA ARG A 41 1.61 -15.23 -0.94
C ARG A 41 1.34 -14.41 0.33
N TRP A 42 1.06 -15.10 1.43
CA TRP A 42 0.80 -14.49 2.74
C TRP A 42 2.07 -14.44 3.59
N VAL A 43 2.40 -13.26 4.12
CA VAL A 43 3.59 -13.03 4.96
C VAL A 43 3.18 -12.34 6.26
N VAL A 44 3.50 -12.97 7.40
CA VAL A 44 3.33 -12.37 8.73
C VAL A 44 4.68 -11.80 9.14
N GLU A 45 4.87 -10.50 8.96
CA GLU A 45 6.13 -9.81 9.24
C GLU A 45 5.89 -8.30 9.39
N ASP A 46 6.77 -7.61 10.11
CA ASP A 46 6.85 -6.16 10.06
C ASP A 46 7.11 -5.68 8.63
N ALA A 47 6.25 -4.79 8.12
CA ALA A 47 6.30 -4.36 6.73
C ALA A 47 7.60 -3.63 6.37
N LEU A 48 8.14 -2.79 7.29
CA LEU A 48 9.38 -2.08 7.06
C LEU A 48 10.58 -3.03 7.01
N LYS A 49 10.60 -4.05 7.89
CA LYS A 49 11.59 -5.13 7.86
C LYS A 49 11.52 -5.92 6.56
N PHE A 50 10.32 -6.23 6.09
CA PHE A 50 10.08 -6.90 4.81
C PHE A 50 10.64 -6.09 3.64
N VAL A 51 10.26 -4.82 3.47
CA VAL A 51 10.71 -4.02 2.31
C VAL A 51 12.22 -3.79 2.31
N ARG A 52 12.84 -3.54 3.48
CA ARG A 52 14.30 -3.47 3.62
C ARG A 52 15.00 -4.74 3.12
N ARG A 53 14.42 -5.90 3.44
CA ARG A 53 14.95 -7.18 2.98
C ARG A 53 14.81 -7.35 1.48
N GLU A 54 13.67 -7.00 0.92
CA GLU A 54 13.41 -7.11 -0.53
C GLU A 54 14.31 -6.14 -1.34
N VAL A 55 14.57 -4.91 -0.83
CA VAL A 55 15.55 -3.98 -1.42
C VAL A 55 16.95 -4.62 -1.46
N ARG A 56 17.42 -5.19 -0.33
CA ARG A 56 18.74 -5.88 -0.29
C ARG A 56 18.83 -7.06 -1.25
N ARG A 57 17.70 -7.69 -1.59
CA ARG A 57 17.61 -8.80 -2.54
C ARG A 57 17.49 -8.34 -4.00
N GLY A 58 17.43 -7.04 -4.24
CA GLY A 58 17.23 -6.48 -5.59
C GLY A 58 15.90 -6.84 -6.21
N ARG A 59 14.87 -7.11 -5.39
CA ARG A 59 13.53 -7.40 -5.90
C ARG A 59 12.89 -6.16 -6.51
N ARG A 60 11.96 -6.39 -7.45
CA ARG A 60 11.16 -5.35 -8.11
C ARG A 60 9.70 -5.77 -8.15
N TYR A 61 8.82 -4.80 -8.09
CA TYR A 61 7.38 -4.97 -8.11
C TYR A 61 6.74 -3.99 -9.09
N ASP A 62 5.78 -4.45 -9.88
CA ASP A 62 5.04 -3.63 -10.84
C ASP A 62 3.93 -2.79 -10.15
N GLY A 63 3.56 -3.15 -8.93
CA GLY A 63 2.55 -2.44 -8.16
C GLY A 63 2.79 -2.53 -6.67
N ILE A 64 2.61 -1.41 -5.98
CA ILE A 64 2.75 -1.31 -4.53
C ILE A 64 1.49 -0.66 -3.97
N ILE A 65 0.86 -1.34 -3.00
CA ILE A 65 -0.30 -0.82 -2.26
C ILE A 65 0.12 -0.70 -0.79
N LEU A 66 0.05 0.52 -0.26
CA LEU A 66 0.37 0.86 1.12
C LEU A 66 -0.88 1.35 1.85
N ASP A 67 -1.18 0.71 2.95
CA ASP A 67 -2.30 1.04 3.84
C ASP A 67 -1.84 0.96 5.31
N PRO A 68 -0.79 1.74 5.69
CA PRO A 68 -0.18 1.64 7.00
C PRO A 68 -1.08 2.25 8.08
N PRO A 69 -1.14 1.63 9.28
CA PRO A 69 -1.83 2.22 10.41
C PRO A 69 -1.07 3.44 10.94
N ALA A 70 -1.76 4.31 11.71
CA ALA A 70 -1.09 5.42 12.41
C ALA A 70 -0.07 4.90 13.44
N TYR A 71 -0.41 3.81 14.15
CA TYR A 71 0.42 3.12 15.13
C TYR A 71 0.28 1.62 15.00
N GLY A 72 1.36 0.88 15.26
CA GLY A 72 1.34 -0.58 15.23
C GLY A 72 2.52 -1.20 15.96
N ARG A 73 2.47 -2.53 16.08
CA ARG A 73 3.58 -3.36 16.53
C ARG A 73 3.79 -4.52 15.58
N GLY A 74 5.03 -4.77 15.24
CA GLY A 74 5.44 -5.96 14.51
C GLY A 74 5.36 -7.22 15.37
N PRO A 75 5.45 -8.40 14.76
CA PRO A 75 5.31 -9.69 15.45
C PRO A 75 6.44 -9.98 16.45
N GLU A 76 7.58 -9.32 16.35
CA GLU A 76 8.73 -9.41 17.27
C GLU A 76 8.81 -8.19 18.21
N GLY A 77 7.77 -7.33 18.24
CA GLY A 77 7.70 -6.15 19.10
C GLY A 77 8.19 -4.85 18.45
N GLU A 78 8.50 -4.88 17.15
CA GLU A 78 8.87 -3.69 16.38
C GLU A 78 7.80 -2.59 16.55
N LYS A 79 8.24 -1.36 16.72
CA LYS A 79 7.33 -0.23 16.91
C LYS A 79 7.16 0.51 15.58
N TRP A 80 5.92 0.62 15.14
CA TRP A 80 5.52 1.46 14.01
C TRP A 80 4.83 2.73 14.50
N VAL A 81 5.32 3.88 14.05
CA VAL A 81 4.68 5.20 14.18
C VAL A 81 4.72 5.85 12.82
N LEU A 82 3.56 6.15 12.25
CA LEU A 82 3.43 6.59 10.85
C LEU A 82 4.36 7.77 10.54
N GLU A 83 4.30 8.83 11.35
CA GLU A 83 5.07 10.06 11.13
C GLU A 83 6.59 9.85 11.19
N GLN A 84 7.04 8.82 11.89
CA GLN A 84 8.47 8.50 12.05
C GLN A 84 8.98 7.55 10.98
N ASN A 85 8.11 6.65 10.48
CA ASN A 85 8.54 5.52 9.66
C ASN A 85 8.11 5.62 8.19
N ILE A 86 7.13 6.49 7.86
CA ILE A 86 6.58 6.55 6.50
C ILE A 86 7.62 7.00 5.46
N GLY A 87 8.54 7.91 5.83
CA GLY A 87 9.61 8.35 4.93
C GLY A 87 10.45 7.18 4.45
N GLU A 88 11.02 6.41 5.38
CA GLU A 88 11.84 5.24 5.05
C GLU A 88 11.03 4.15 4.32
N MET A 89 9.78 3.94 4.70
CA MET A 89 8.90 3.01 3.99
C MET A 89 8.76 3.40 2.51
N LEU A 90 8.50 4.68 2.23
CA LEU A 90 8.36 5.18 0.87
C LEU A 90 9.68 5.14 0.09
N GLU A 91 10.83 5.41 0.72
CA GLU A 91 12.16 5.25 0.11
C GLU A 91 12.39 3.80 -0.33
N CYS A 92 12.12 2.84 0.55
CA CYS A 92 12.21 1.42 0.20
C CYS A 92 11.25 1.05 -0.94
N CYS A 93 10.01 1.55 -0.90
CA CYS A 93 9.02 1.29 -1.95
C CYS A 93 9.44 1.89 -3.29
N ALA A 94 10.03 3.09 -3.32
CA ALA A 94 10.57 3.69 -4.53
C ALA A 94 11.69 2.84 -5.12
N ALA A 95 12.58 2.31 -4.27
CA ALA A 95 13.65 1.40 -4.68
C ALA A 95 13.14 0.03 -5.16
N LEU A 96 11.94 -0.39 -4.74
CA LEU A 96 11.31 -1.64 -5.14
C LEU A 96 10.45 -1.53 -6.39
N LEU A 97 10.09 -0.31 -6.82
CA LEU A 97 9.29 -0.12 -8.03
C LEU A 97 10.09 -0.57 -9.26
N ALA A 98 9.44 -1.28 -10.19
CA ALA A 98 10.07 -1.76 -11.39
C ALA A 98 10.56 -0.59 -12.27
N GLU A 99 11.74 -0.72 -12.87
CA GLU A 99 12.34 0.31 -13.72
C GLU A 99 11.53 0.58 -15.00
N SER A 100 10.83 -0.44 -15.49
CA SER A 100 9.88 -0.33 -16.60
C SER A 100 8.66 0.54 -16.29
N GLY A 101 8.45 0.85 -15.01
CA GLY A 101 7.30 1.55 -14.48
C GLY A 101 6.41 0.64 -13.66
N GLY A 102 5.30 1.21 -13.17
CA GLY A 102 4.38 0.48 -12.31
C GLY A 102 3.38 1.44 -11.66
N PHE A 103 2.83 1.06 -10.50
CA PHE A 103 1.91 1.93 -9.78
C PHE A 103 2.17 1.95 -8.27
N LEU A 104 1.78 3.06 -7.66
CA LEU A 104 1.67 3.21 -6.21
C LEU A 104 0.23 3.57 -5.85
N VAL A 105 -0.31 2.90 -4.84
CA VAL A 105 -1.53 3.30 -4.13
C VAL A 105 -1.16 3.45 -2.65
N LEU A 106 -1.40 4.63 -2.11
CA LEU A 106 -1.13 4.97 -0.71
C LEU A 106 -2.42 5.50 -0.07
N ASN A 107 -2.85 4.88 1.02
CA ASN A 107 -3.94 5.36 1.86
C ASN A 107 -3.38 5.70 3.24
N LEU A 108 -3.80 6.82 3.82
CA LEU A 108 -3.39 7.25 5.15
C LEU A 108 -4.60 7.72 5.96
N TYR A 109 -4.67 7.29 7.23
CA TYR A 109 -5.81 7.53 8.13
C TYR A 109 -5.43 8.38 9.34
N SER A 110 -4.29 9.07 9.32
CA SER A 110 -3.87 9.92 10.43
C SER A 110 -4.54 11.29 10.36
N MET A 111 -5.10 11.74 11.48
CA MET A 111 -5.57 13.13 11.61
C MET A 111 -4.37 14.07 11.58
N GLY A 112 -4.43 15.09 10.75
CA GLY A 112 -3.34 16.08 10.56
C GLY A 112 -2.49 15.86 9.30
N LEU A 113 -2.68 14.75 8.56
CA LEU A 113 -2.08 14.58 7.24
C LEU A 113 -3.03 15.11 6.16
N SER A 114 -2.50 15.90 5.24
CA SER A 114 -3.23 16.32 4.04
C SER A 114 -2.82 15.49 2.84
N ALA A 115 -3.74 15.35 1.87
CA ALA A 115 -3.41 14.67 0.61
C ALA A 115 -2.29 15.39 -0.17
N LEU A 116 -2.19 16.71 -0.03
CA LEU A 116 -1.11 17.48 -0.62
C LEU A 116 0.26 17.17 0.01
N LEU A 117 0.30 16.95 1.34
CA LEU A 117 1.53 16.53 2.01
C LEU A 117 1.95 15.14 1.54
N ALA A 118 1.02 14.18 1.46
CA ALA A 118 1.31 12.85 0.94
C ALA A 118 1.88 12.90 -0.49
N LYS A 119 1.25 13.68 -1.38
CA LYS A 119 1.77 13.95 -2.73
C LYS A 119 3.19 14.53 -2.68
N SER A 120 3.43 15.55 -1.86
CA SER A 120 4.73 16.23 -1.80
C SER A 120 5.84 15.29 -1.35
N VAL A 121 5.58 14.41 -0.38
CA VAL A 121 6.57 13.43 0.08
C VAL A 121 6.83 12.36 -0.99
N VAL A 122 5.77 11.82 -1.60
CA VAL A 122 5.94 10.81 -2.66
C VAL A 122 6.73 11.38 -3.85
N ASN A 123 6.42 12.59 -4.29
CA ASN A 123 7.08 13.22 -5.44
C ASN A 123 8.56 13.58 -5.19
N GLN A 124 9.03 13.56 -3.95
CA GLN A 124 10.46 13.70 -3.63
C GLN A 124 11.23 12.38 -3.77
N LEU A 125 10.55 11.25 -3.63
CA LEU A 125 11.16 9.93 -3.52
C LEU A 125 10.96 9.06 -4.75
N PHE A 126 9.84 9.24 -5.45
CA PHE A 126 9.47 8.47 -6.64
C PHE A 126 9.78 9.25 -7.93
N PRO A 127 9.92 8.57 -9.07
CA PRO A 127 10.00 9.22 -10.38
C PRO A 127 8.79 10.13 -10.65
N VAL A 128 8.90 11.00 -11.65
CA VAL A 128 7.76 11.81 -12.09
C VAL A 128 6.66 10.88 -12.61
N PRO A 129 5.45 10.94 -12.06
CA PRO A 129 4.36 10.08 -12.48
C PRO A 129 3.81 10.50 -13.85
N VAL A 130 3.42 9.52 -14.65
CA VAL A 130 2.71 9.77 -15.92
C VAL A 130 1.27 10.22 -15.64
N ARG A 131 0.69 9.70 -14.56
CA ARG A 131 -0.64 10.05 -14.08
C ARG A 131 -0.67 9.97 -12.56
N GLU A 132 -1.24 10.98 -11.91
CA GLU A 132 -1.45 10.95 -10.47
C GLU A 132 -2.86 11.43 -10.10
N GLN A 133 -3.35 10.96 -8.97
CA GLN A 133 -4.58 11.42 -8.32
C GLN A 133 -4.37 11.40 -6.82
N PHE A 134 -4.86 12.40 -6.12
CA PHE A 134 -4.80 12.49 -4.67
C PHE A 134 -6.00 13.27 -4.15
N GLY A 135 -6.37 13.02 -2.92
CA GLY A 135 -7.52 13.67 -2.31
C GLY A 135 -7.96 12.97 -1.04
N GLU A 136 -9.18 13.26 -0.61
CA GLU A 136 -9.82 12.63 0.52
C GLU A 136 -10.79 11.55 0.06
N LEU A 137 -10.80 10.43 0.80
CA LEU A 137 -11.81 9.40 0.68
C LEU A 137 -12.95 9.71 1.63
N PHE A 138 -14.17 9.53 1.17
CA PHE A 138 -15.35 9.70 2.01
C PHE A 138 -16.47 8.75 1.60
N PHE A 139 -17.35 8.47 2.56
CA PHE A 139 -18.63 7.85 2.33
C PHE A 139 -19.73 8.92 2.39
N ALA A 140 -20.64 8.92 1.43
CA ALA A 140 -21.88 9.69 1.54
C ALA A 140 -23.00 8.79 2.11
N ASP A 141 -23.63 9.21 3.18
CA ASP A 141 -24.82 8.56 3.71
C ASP A 141 -26.07 8.86 2.86
N ARG A 142 -27.21 8.26 3.22
CA ARG A 142 -28.48 8.50 2.52
C ARG A 142 -28.95 9.96 2.59
N ALA A 143 -28.51 10.72 3.59
CA ALA A 143 -28.79 12.14 3.77
C ALA A 143 -27.75 13.04 3.10
N LYS A 144 -26.81 12.47 2.32
CA LYS A 144 -25.67 13.12 1.65
C LYS A 144 -24.67 13.75 2.61
N LYS A 145 -24.64 13.32 3.88
CA LYS A 145 -23.56 13.68 4.79
C LYS A 145 -22.32 12.87 4.42
N MET A 146 -21.19 13.56 4.31
CA MET A 146 -19.90 12.94 3.99
C MET A 146 -19.19 12.50 5.28
N LEU A 147 -18.85 11.21 5.37
CA LEU A 147 -18.02 10.64 6.42
C LEU A 147 -16.60 10.51 5.86
N PRO A 148 -15.61 11.26 6.37
CA PRO A 148 -14.23 11.14 5.90
C PRO A 148 -13.64 9.77 6.31
N LEU A 149 -12.91 9.16 5.38
CA LEU A 149 -12.26 7.85 5.55
C LEU A 149 -10.73 7.92 5.50
N GLY A 150 -10.16 9.11 5.36
CA GLY A 150 -8.73 9.33 5.22
C GLY A 150 -8.35 9.94 3.89
N ILE A 151 -7.07 9.99 3.62
CA ILE A 151 -6.53 10.54 2.37
C ILE A 151 -5.96 9.42 1.50
N PHE A 152 -5.92 9.68 0.21
CA PHE A 152 -5.27 8.79 -0.75
C PHE A 152 -4.32 9.53 -1.68
N TYR A 153 -3.30 8.82 -2.12
CA TYR A 153 -2.46 9.16 -3.27
C TYR A 153 -2.31 7.92 -4.13
N ARG A 154 -2.48 8.07 -5.44
CA ARG A 154 -2.22 7.00 -6.40
C ARG A 154 -1.54 7.54 -7.65
N ALA A 155 -0.58 6.81 -8.17
CA ALA A 155 0.20 7.21 -9.32
C ALA A 155 0.56 6.03 -10.22
N LEU A 156 0.70 6.32 -11.51
CA LEU A 156 1.29 5.45 -12.51
C LEU A 156 2.64 6.00 -12.93
N TYR A 157 3.62 5.13 -13.05
CA TYR A 157 5.00 5.45 -13.42
C TYR A 157 5.39 4.67 -14.69
N GLY A 158 6.38 5.21 -15.43
CA GLY A 158 6.91 4.58 -16.64
C GLY A 158 6.20 5.00 -17.93
N ASN A 159 6.63 4.45 -19.05
CA ASN A 159 6.02 4.71 -20.34
C ASN A 159 4.65 4.03 -20.43
N VAL A 160 3.58 4.81 -20.33
CA VAL A 160 2.27 4.32 -20.78
C VAL A 160 2.41 4.12 -22.29
N MET A 161 2.56 2.85 -22.72
CA MET A 161 2.37 2.56 -24.13
C MET A 161 0.99 3.10 -24.49
N LYS A 162 0.97 4.01 -25.47
CA LYS A 162 -0.27 4.49 -26.06
C LYS A 162 -1.00 3.25 -26.60
N MET A 163 -2.04 2.81 -25.90
CA MET A 163 -3.05 1.95 -26.48
C MET A 163 -3.85 2.76 -27.50
#